data_734f40868b92031e2f0cba3993175b9c
#
_entry.id   734f40868b92031e2f0cba3993175b9c
#
_cell.length_a   1.000
_cell.length_b   1.000
_cell.length_c   1.000
_cell.angle_alpha   90.00
_cell.angle_beta   90.00
_cell.angle_gamma   90.00
#
_symmetry.space_group_name_H-M   'P 1'
#
loop_
_entity.id
_entity.type
_entity.pdbx_description
1 polymer ?
#
loop_
_entity_poly.entity_id
_entity_poly.type
_entity_poly.pdbx_seq_one_letter_code
_entity_poly.pdbx_strand_id
1 'polypeptide(L)'
;MKKFIQFIGILVCSMALITACSDDHSNNPTLQEPTTFSLNTPAYAAQNINLALSDGINFTWSQPAYGFPVAAQYQLQVSLNDKYNISTSTALNDRSGKTIADYETLTTVYNSCRGVMNAENLSAALQRLAKYKEDNVPATQKVYARALSVLNNDTIYSNSITFNVVPHYVELKDADPEMWYLVGNCVGDGKWGNDAASIGTSLIPMFVKAGEFYDRVTGKGTIEYTGYFPASGAFKIPHTPGKWDQDVVCSGFVIRQGGSDPGDISIAAAGYYTITMNTKSRTCTMDKVDITPTKYASITLEGTALESGSVSMTPVDTYAGAENHTWRANVTLVEGGLKFKSGSTEWGSDSFPYEVATTTGNEIPALAGKYLVMFNDISGAFYFFSR
;
A
#
# COMPACT_ATOMS: atom_id res chain seq x y z
N MET A 1 -28.67 -69.48 -37.03
CA MET A 1 -27.49 -69.43 -36.15
C MET A 1 -26.51 -68.30 -36.50
N LYS A 2 -26.14 -68.01 -37.72
CA LYS A 2 -25.18 -66.94 -38.07
C LYS A 2 -25.68 -65.48 -37.68
N LYS A 3 -26.96 -65.18 -37.76
CA LYS A 3 -27.51 -63.87 -37.38
C LYS A 3 -27.59 -63.65 -35.85
N PHE A 4 -27.70 -64.74 -35.10
CA PHE A 4 -27.74 -64.65 -33.61
C PHE A 4 -26.34 -64.41 -33.01
N ILE A 5 -25.31 -64.97 -33.64
CA ILE A 5 -23.90 -64.77 -33.22
C ILE A 5 -23.46 -63.29 -33.53
N GLN A 6 -23.95 -62.68 -34.60
CA GLN A 6 -23.64 -61.27 -34.90
C GLN A 6 -24.29 -60.30 -33.92
N PHE A 7 -25.51 -60.60 -33.44
CA PHE A 7 -26.19 -59.79 -32.42
C PHE A 7 -25.52 -59.87 -31.04
N ILE A 8 -25.00 -61.03 -30.67
CA ILE A 8 -24.27 -61.21 -29.40
C ILE A 8 -22.91 -60.52 -29.49
N GLY A 9 -22.21 -60.56 -30.63
CA GLY A 9 -20.96 -59.85 -30.83
C GLY A 9 -21.09 -58.32 -30.75
N ILE A 10 -22.16 -57.75 -31.27
CA ILE A 10 -22.46 -56.30 -31.21
C ILE A 10 -22.87 -55.88 -29.77
N LEU A 11 -23.60 -56.72 -29.05
CA LEU A 11 -24.00 -56.46 -27.67
C LEU A 11 -22.82 -56.53 -26.70
N VAL A 12 -21.87 -57.44 -26.90
CA VAL A 12 -20.64 -57.52 -26.10
C VAL A 12 -19.67 -56.35 -26.39
N CYS A 13 -19.55 -55.92 -27.64
CA CYS A 13 -18.78 -54.70 -27.99
C CYS A 13 -19.43 -53.44 -27.46
N SER A 14 -20.75 -53.33 -27.42
CA SER A 14 -21.42 -52.13 -26.85
C SER A 14 -21.32 -52.06 -25.33
N MET A 15 -21.24 -53.16 -24.61
CA MET A 15 -20.98 -53.18 -23.17
C MET A 15 -19.51 -52.87 -22.80
N ALA A 16 -18.54 -53.17 -23.67
CA ALA A 16 -17.14 -52.85 -23.46
C ALA A 16 -16.83 -51.33 -23.65
N LEU A 17 -17.73 -50.57 -24.31
CA LEU A 17 -17.57 -49.13 -24.50
C LEU A 17 -18.12 -48.27 -23.36
N ILE A 18 -18.87 -48.87 -22.41
CA ILE A 18 -19.46 -48.14 -21.28
C ILE A 18 -18.54 -48.17 -20.04
N THR A 19 -17.54 -49.05 -20.03
CA THR A 19 -16.59 -49.11 -18.90
C THR A 19 -15.30 -48.28 -19.10
N ALA A 20 -15.23 -47.50 -20.21
CA ALA A 20 -14.05 -46.67 -20.50
C ALA A 20 -14.15 -45.23 -19.98
N CYS A 21 -15.20 -44.89 -19.26
CA CYS A 21 -15.32 -43.60 -18.55
C CYS A 21 -15.59 -43.83 -17.06
N SER A 22 -14.69 -44.51 -16.38
CA SER A 22 -14.48 -44.18 -14.99
C SER A 22 -13.53 -42.99 -15.01
N ASP A 23 -14.09 -41.81 -14.97
CA ASP A 23 -13.35 -40.61 -14.59
C ASP A 23 -12.72 -40.91 -13.24
N ASP A 24 -11.46 -41.34 -13.26
CA ASP A 24 -10.67 -41.51 -12.05
C ASP A 24 -10.29 -40.11 -11.56
N HIS A 25 -11.25 -39.40 -10.96
CA HIS A 25 -11.02 -38.12 -10.29
C HIS A 25 -10.16 -38.28 -9.03
N SER A 26 -9.75 -39.51 -8.67
CA SER A 26 -8.91 -39.77 -7.51
C SER A 26 -7.49 -39.24 -7.65
N ASN A 27 -7.05 -38.91 -8.86
CA ASN A 27 -5.73 -38.35 -9.15
C ASN A 27 -5.73 -36.84 -9.41
N ASN A 28 -6.87 -36.16 -9.30
CA ASN A 28 -6.87 -34.72 -9.42
C ASN A 28 -6.12 -34.11 -8.23
N PRO A 29 -5.11 -33.26 -8.47
CA PRO A 29 -4.39 -32.61 -7.39
C PRO A 29 -5.36 -31.73 -6.59
N THR A 30 -5.51 -32.03 -5.31
CA THR A 30 -6.32 -31.24 -4.38
C THR A 30 -5.40 -30.35 -3.54
N LEU A 31 -5.83 -29.12 -3.30
CA LEU A 31 -5.11 -28.21 -2.41
C LEU A 31 -5.13 -28.81 -1.00
N GLN A 32 -3.93 -29.03 -0.45
CA GLN A 32 -3.75 -29.41 0.94
C GLN A 32 -3.43 -28.19 1.78
N GLU A 33 -3.85 -28.20 3.02
CA GLU A 33 -3.56 -27.13 3.99
C GLU A 33 -2.36 -27.55 4.86
N PRO A 34 -1.12 -27.18 4.49
CA PRO A 34 0.05 -27.49 5.29
C PRO A 34 0.06 -26.64 6.55
N THR A 35 0.53 -27.20 7.65
CA THR A 35 0.61 -26.48 8.94
C THR A 35 1.96 -25.80 9.15
N THR A 36 3.01 -26.20 8.43
CA THR A 36 4.36 -25.65 8.53
C THR A 36 5.20 -25.99 7.30
N PHE A 37 6.39 -25.39 7.23
CA PHE A 37 7.46 -25.67 6.26
C PHE A 37 8.82 -25.34 6.87
N SER A 38 9.94 -25.61 6.19
CA SER A 38 11.27 -25.48 6.77
C SER A 38 12.01 -24.26 6.21
N LEU A 39 12.44 -23.34 7.09
CA LEU A 39 13.48 -22.35 6.81
C LEU A 39 14.84 -22.99 7.14
N ASN A 40 15.76 -22.97 6.17
CA ASN A 40 17.10 -23.55 6.32
C ASN A 40 18.04 -22.57 7.03
N THR A 41 18.83 -23.07 7.97
CA THR A 41 19.87 -22.28 8.62
C THR A 41 21.02 -22.07 7.65
N PRO A 42 21.45 -20.82 7.35
CA PRO A 42 22.62 -20.57 6.53
C PRO A 42 23.89 -21.17 7.12
N ALA A 43 24.78 -21.69 6.29
CA ALA A 43 26.03 -22.34 6.75
C ALA A 43 26.93 -21.37 7.57
N TYR A 44 26.79 -20.08 7.35
CA TYR A 44 27.53 -19.03 8.05
C TYR A 44 26.75 -18.38 9.20
N ALA A 45 25.62 -18.94 9.63
CA ALA A 45 24.78 -18.35 10.69
C ALA A 45 25.47 -18.20 12.04
N ALA A 46 26.50 -18.98 12.32
CA ALA A 46 27.34 -18.87 13.53
C ALA A 46 28.37 -17.72 13.45
N GLN A 47 28.59 -17.14 12.28
CA GLN A 47 29.53 -16.01 12.09
C GLN A 47 28.80 -14.69 12.40
N ASN A 48 29.56 -13.69 12.84
CA ASN A 48 29.03 -12.34 13.02
C ASN A 48 28.99 -11.62 11.66
N ILE A 49 27.81 -11.49 11.08
CA ILE A 49 27.60 -10.85 9.79
C ILE A 49 27.56 -9.34 10.00
N ASN A 50 28.52 -8.60 9.44
CA ASN A 50 28.55 -7.14 9.54
C ASN A 50 27.54 -6.51 8.56
N LEU A 51 26.45 -5.94 9.10
CA LEU A 51 25.37 -5.38 8.28
C LEU A 51 25.75 -4.10 7.55
N ALA A 52 26.74 -3.34 8.07
CA ALA A 52 27.23 -2.13 7.40
C ALA A 52 28.11 -2.44 6.17
N LEU A 53 28.63 -3.67 6.07
CA LEU A 53 29.55 -4.12 5.02
C LEU A 53 28.95 -5.23 4.13
N SER A 54 27.69 -5.59 4.34
CA SER A 54 27.00 -6.68 3.64
C SER A 54 25.81 -6.15 2.86
N ASP A 55 25.61 -6.64 1.64
CA ASP A 55 24.38 -6.36 0.88
C ASP A 55 23.17 -7.12 1.45
N GLY A 56 23.39 -8.23 2.15
CA GLY A 56 22.34 -9.02 2.78
C GLY A 56 22.73 -10.46 3.08
N ILE A 57 21.75 -11.20 3.56
CA ILE A 57 21.88 -12.59 4.02
C ILE A 57 21.00 -13.49 3.14
N ASN A 58 21.61 -14.50 2.52
CA ASN A 58 20.89 -15.46 1.68
C ASN A 58 20.17 -16.51 2.54
N PHE A 59 18.88 -16.70 2.29
CA PHE A 59 18.05 -17.73 2.89
C PHE A 59 17.42 -18.62 1.83
N THR A 60 17.17 -19.84 2.21
CA THR A 60 16.39 -20.82 1.44
C THR A 60 15.39 -21.51 2.36
N TRP A 61 14.28 -21.95 1.79
CA TRP A 61 13.22 -22.66 2.52
C TRP A 61 12.56 -23.71 1.64
N SER A 62 11.86 -24.66 2.24
CA SER A 62 11.05 -25.61 1.50
C SER A 62 9.72 -24.96 1.07
N GLN A 63 9.16 -25.39 -0.04
CA GLN A 63 7.77 -25.05 -0.33
C GLN A 63 6.87 -25.79 0.68
N PRO A 64 5.82 -25.11 1.25
CA PRO A 64 4.81 -25.83 2.01
C PRO A 64 4.13 -26.91 1.18
N ALA A 65 3.72 -28.01 1.81
CA ALA A 65 3.17 -29.20 1.13
C ALA A 65 1.69 -28.98 0.72
N TYR A 66 1.46 -28.13 -0.27
CA TYR A 66 0.12 -27.84 -0.79
C TYR A 66 -0.51 -28.95 -1.64
N GLY A 67 0.17 -30.12 -1.78
CA GLY A 67 -0.30 -31.24 -2.59
C GLY A 67 0.11 -31.17 -4.07
N PHE A 68 0.41 -29.97 -4.57
CA PHE A 68 0.92 -29.71 -5.92
C PHE A 68 1.68 -28.37 -5.97
N PRO A 69 2.48 -28.10 -7.01
CA PRO A 69 3.18 -26.84 -7.15
C PRO A 69 2.22 -25.66 -7.28
N VAL A 70 2.38 -24.65 -6.41
CA VAL A 70 1.59 -23.43 -6.39
C VAL A 70 2.49 -22.19 -6.37
N ALA A 71 1.99 -21.07 -6.87
CA ALA A 71 2.67 -19.78 -6.81
C ALA A 71 2.34 -19.10 -5.48
N ALA A 72 3.00 -19.52 -4.39
CA ALA A 72 2.90 -18.84 -3.10
C ALA A 72 3.87 -17.67 -3.01
N GLN A 73 3.52 -16.64 -2.24
CA GLN A 73 4.39 -15.54 -1.88
C GLN A 73 5.01 -15.78 -0.51
N TYR A 74 6.24 -15.31 -0.34
CA TYR A 74 6.98 -15.49 0.91
C TYR A 74 7.51 -14.15 1.42
N GLN A 75 7.57 -14.01 2.75
CA GLN A 75 8.27 -12.92 3.42
C GLN A 75 9.06 -13.48 4.59
N LEU A 76 10.01 -12.70 5.09
CA LEU A 76 10.80 -13.05 6.27
C LEU A 76 10.38 -12.20 7.46
N GLN A 77 10.31 -12.81 8.63
CA GLN A 77 10.09 -12.15 9.91
C GLN A 77 11.34 -12.29 10.77
N VAL A 78 11.68 -11.24 11.51
CA VAL A 78 12.81 -11.21 12.43
C VAL A 78 12.35 -10.84 13.84
N SER A 79 13.01 -11.43 14.84
CA SER A 79 12.74 -11.22 16.26
C SER A 79 14.05 -11.21 17.05
N LEU A 80 14.06 -10.55 18.20
CA LEU A 80 15.20 -10.56 19.12
C LEU A 80 15.06 -11.58 20.28
N ASN A 81 13.86 -12.13 20.45
CA ASN A 81 13.51 -12.99 21.60
C ASN A 81 12.71 -14.26 21.21
N ASP A 82 12.67 -14.58 19.90
CA ASP A 82 11.92 -15.69 19.31
C ASP A 82 10.39 -15.65 19.58
N LYS A 83 9.86 -14.43 19.77
CA LYS A 83 8.41 -14.20 19.91
C LYS A 83 7.88 -13.50 18.66
N TYR A 84 6.62 -13.81 18.34
CA TYR A 84 5.96 -13.29 17.13
C TYR A 84 4.50 -12.91 17.42
N ASN A 85 4.25 -12.25 18.57
CA ASN A 85 2.90 -11.87 19.00
C ASN A 85 2.56 -10.43 18.61
N ILE A 86 3.52 -9.50 18.78
CA ILE A 86 3.32 -8.07 18.58
C ILE A 86 4.29 -7.58 17.53
N SER A 87 3.76 -7.13 16.38
CA SER A 87 4.60 -6.58 15.31
C SER A 87 5.09 -5.17 15.63
N THR A 88 6.17 -4.75 14.99
CA THR A 88 6.63 -3.34 15.02
C THR A 88 5.55 -2.38 14.52
N SER A 89 4.79 -2.76 13.51
CA SER A 89 3.64 -2.00 13.01
C SER A 89 2.58 -1.79 14.11
N THR A 90 2.23 -2.86 14.84
CA THR A 90 1.28 -2.76 15.97
C THR A 90 1.81 -1.83 17.06
N ALA A 91 3.09 -1.94 17.40
CA ALA A 91 3.70 -1.11 18.43
C ALA A 91 3.83 0.37 18.03
N LEU A 92 4.14 0.65 16.75
CA LEU A 92 4.22 2.01 16.22
C LEU A 92 2.84 2.69 16.16
N ASN A 93 1.79 1.90 15.95
CA ASN A 93 0.42 2.39 15.90
C ASN A 93 -0.23 2.56 17.29
N ASP A 94 0.44 2.13 18.36
CA ASP A 94 0.00 2.42 19.72
C ASP A 94 0.41 3.84 20.15
N ARG A 95 -0.55 4.77 20.14
CA ARG A 95 -0.36 6.16 20.59
C ARG A 95 0.14 6.28 22.03
N SER A 96 -0.12 5.30 22.86
CA SER A 96 0.37 5.33 24.25
C SER A 96 1.88 5.13 24.34
N GLY A 97 2.52 4.60 23.29
CA GLY A 97 3.94 4.24 23.24
C GLY A 97 4.34 3.10 24.20
N LYS A 98 3.37 2.41 24.81
CA LYS A 98 3.60 1.37 25.81
C LYS A 98 3.75 -0.02 25.22
N THR A 99 3.25 -0.21 24.00
CA THR A 99 3.34 -1.51 23.31
C THR A 99 4.76 -1.76 22.84
N ILE A 100 5.33 -2.90 23.25
CA ILE A 100 6.68 -3.33 22.88
C ILE A 100 6.55 -4.39 21.78
N ALA A 101 7.24 -4.17 20.66
CA ALA A 101 7.24 -5.11 19.56
C ALA A 101 8.12 -6.33 19.87
N ASP A 102 7.67 -7.50 19.44
CA ASP A 102 8.41 -8.76 19.50
C ASP A 102 9.12 -9.07 18.16
N TYR A 103 8.53 -8.67 17.03
CA TYR A 103 9.03 -9.00 15.71
C TYR A 103 8.70 -7.94 14.66
N GLU A 104 9.39 -8.05 13.53
CA GLU A 104 9.09 -7.30 12.31
C GLU A 104 8.98 -8.21 11.11
N THR A 105 7.97 -7.97 10.27
CA THR A 105 7.86 -8.58 8.94
C THR A 105 8.56 -7.68 7.93
N LEU A 106 9.62 -8.18 7.29
CA LEU A 106 10.34 -7.42 6.28
C LEU A 106 9.48 -7.23 5.02
N THR A 107 9.58 -6.07 4.39
CA THR A 107 8.72 -5.66 3.28
C THR A 107 8.96 -6.41 1.97
N THR A 108 10.15 -7.02 1.81
CA THR A 108 10.49 -7.76 0.59
C THR A 108 9.62 -9.02 0.44
N VAL A 109 8.95 -9.14 -0.70
CA VAL A 109 8.15 -10.31 -1.08
C VAL A 109 8.96 -11.16 -2.07
N TYR A 110 9.01 -12.47 -1.82
CA TYR A 110 9.69 -13.44 -2.67
C TYR A 110 8.68 -14.37 -3.33
N ASN A 111 8.90 -14.69 -4.60
CA ASN A 111 8.08 -15.63 -5.39
C ASN A 111 8.75 -16.99 -5.62
N SER A 112 9.80 -17.28 -4.85
CA SER A 112 10.56 -18.54 -4.91
C SER A 112 11.03 -18.93 -3.52
N CYS A 113 11.39 -20.19 -3.32
CA CYS A 113 11.85 -20.72 -2.02
C CYS A 113 13.28 -20.29 -1.65
N ARG A 114 13.68 -19.11 -2.05
CA ARG A 114 14.95 -18.47 -1.72
C ARG A 114 14.82 -16.95 -1.79
N GLY A 115 15.63 -16.24 -1.02
CA GLY A 115 15.68 -14.79 -1.05
C GLY A 115 16.88 -14.23 -0.33
N VAL A 116 17.17 -12.96 -0.59
CA VAL A 116 18.20 -12.19 0.13
C VAL A 116 17.47 -11.29 1.12
N MET A 117 17.72 -11.48 2.41
CA MET A 117 17.34 -10.52 3.44
C MET A 117 18.31 -9.35 3.33
N ASN A 118 17.85 -8.22 2.77
CA ASN A 118 18.68 -7.04 2.58
C ASN A 118 19.21 -6.52 3.93
N ALA A 119 20.49 -6.17 3.99
CA ALA A 119 21.16 -5.78 5.23
C ALA A 119 20.65 -4.45 5.79
N GLU A 120 20.30 -3.49 4.94
CA GLU A 120 19.73 -2.21 5.34
C GLU A 120 18.32 -2.39 5.94
N ASN A 121 17.48 -3.17 5.28
CA ASN A 121 16.14 -3.50 5.80
C ASN A 121 16.22 -4.24 7.15
N LEU A 122 17.17 -5.16 7.30
CA LEU A 122 17.41 -5.85 8.56
C LEU A 122 17.90 -4.87 9.64
N SER A 123 18.85 -3.98 9.32
CA SER A 123 19.35 -2.97 10.25
C SER A 123 18.22 -2.05 10.75
N ALA A 124 17.35 -1.60 9.84
CA ALA A 124 16.19 -0.80 10.18
C ALA A 124 15.19 -1.57 11.06
N ALA A 125 14.97 -2.86 10.79
CA ALA A 125 14.11 -3.72 11.61
C ALA A 125 14.70 -3.92 13.02
N LEU A 126 15.99 -4.18 13.12
CA LEU A 126 16.70 -4.28 14.42
C LEU A 126 16.65 -2.97 15.20
N GLN A 127 16.78 -1.84 14.50
CA GLN A 127 16.65 -0.52 15.11
C GLN A 127 15.24 -0.29 15.69
N ARG A 128 14.17 -0.71 14.98
CA ARG A 128 12.81 -0.62 15.50
C ARG A 128 12.54 -1.55 16.70
N LEU A 129 13.10 -2.76 16.66
CA LEU A 129 12.93 -3.75 17.73
C LEU A 129 13.75 -3.43 18.99
N ALA A 130 15.02 -3.07 18.81
CA ALA A 130 15.96 -2.86 19.93
C ALA A 130 16.00 -1.41 20.43
N LYS A 131 15.59 -0.45 19.59
CA LYS A 131 15.64 0.99 19.86
C LYS A 131 17.05 1.47 20.27
N TYR A 132 18.08 1.03 19.51
CA TYR A 132 19.45 1.47 19.74
C TYR A 132 19.55 3.00 19.69
N LYS A 133 20.49 3.52 20.45
CA LYS A 133 20.98 4.89 20.25
C LYS A 133 22.32 4.80 19.52
N GLU A 134 22.73 5.87 18.85
CA GLU A 134 23.99 5.91 18.08
C GLU A 134 25.22 5.54 18.92
N ASP A 135 25.20 5.92 20.20
CA ASP A 135 26.30 5.70 21.16
C ASP A 135 26.26 4.32 21.86
N ASN A 136 25.22 3.50 21.66
CA ASN A 136 25.04 2.23 22.37
C ASN A 136 24.60 1.04 21.50
N VAL A 137 24.96 1.07 20.22
CA VAL A 137 24.76 -0.08 19.32
C VAL A 137 25.59 -1.27 19.81
N PRO A 138 25.00 -2.46 20.03
CA PRO A 138 25.73 -3.61 20.52
C PRO A 138 26.77 -4.11 19.49
N ALA A 139 27.92 -4.58 19.97
CA ALA A 139 28.96 -5.14 19.11
C ALA A 139 28.49 -6.38 18.33
N THR A 140 27.55 -7.14 18.90
CA THR A 140 26.89 -8.29 18.23
C THR A 140 25.45 -8.43 18.72
N GLN A 141 24.58 -8.89 17.82
CA GLN A 141 23.19 -9.15 18.10
C GLN A 141 22.78 -10.51 17.58
N LYS A 142 22.21 -11.34 18.43
CA LYS A 142 21.55 -12.58 18.03
C LYS A 142 20.16 -12.24 17.48
N VAL A 143 19.85 -12.78 16.30
CA VAL A 143 18.59 -12.58 15.60
C VAL A 143 17.93 -13.92 15.38
N TYR A 144 16.64 -13.99 15.61
CA TYR A 144 15.76 -15.08 15.23
C TYR A 144 15.03 -14.71 13.94
N ALA A 145 14.91 -15.67 13.03
CA ALA A 145 14.14 -15.45 11.81
C ALA A 145 13.25 -16.65 11.49
N ARG A 146 12.07 -16.36 10.95
CA ARG A 146 11.21 -17.35 10.32
C ARG A 146 10.69 -16.83 8.98
N ALA A 147 10.29 -17.73 8.10
CA ALA A 147 9.61 -17.37 6.87
C ALA A 147 8.10 -17.55 7.05
N LEU A 148 7.32 -16.72 6.34
CA LEU A 148 5.89 -16.94 6.14
C LEU A 148 5.63 -17.20 4.66
N SER A 149 4.63 -18.04 4.38
CA SER A 149 4.12 -18.33 3.05
C SER A 149 2.66 -17.90 2.98
N VAL A 150 2.32 -17.12 1.97
CA VAL A 150 0.96 -16.62 1.72
C VAL A 150 0.45 -17.24 0.42
N LEU A 151 -0.67 -17.94 0.51
CA LEU A 151 -1.40 -18.44 -0.65
C LEU A 151 -2.87 -18.05 -0.50
N ASN A 152 -3.39 -17.26 -1.45
CA ASN A 152 -4.69 -16.61 -1.32
C ASN A 152 -4.73 -15.73 -0.05
N ASN A 153 -5.55 -16.09 0.95
CA ASN A 153 -5.66 -15.38 2.23
C ASN A 153 -5.07 -16.18 3.40
N ASP A 154 -4.48 -17.36 3.13
CA ASP A 154 -3.93 -18.22 4.16
C ASP A 154 -2.44 -17.95 4.35
N THR A 155 -2.02 -17.88 5.60
CA THR A 155 -0.62 -17.65 5.99
C THR A 155 -0.10 -18.79 6.83
N ILE A 156 1.04 -19.35 6.42
CA ILE A 156 1.71 -20.46 7.08
C ILE A 156 3.12 -20.03 7.46
N TYR A 157 3.60 -20.49 8.60
CA TYR A 157 4.90 -20.11 9.15
C TYR A 157 5.87 -21.30 9.17
N SER A 158 7.14 -21.02 8.91
CA SER A 158 8.23 -21.99 9.06
C SER A 158 8.64 -22.15 10.53
N ASN A 159 9.59 -23.08 10.78
CA ASN A 159 10.39 -23.06 11.99
C ASN A 159 11.18 -21.75 12.09
N SER A 160 11.55 -21.37 13.32
CA SER A 160 12.52 -20.31 13.60
C SER A 160 13.94 -20.83 13.52
N ILE A 161 14.86 -19.99 13.03
CA ILE A 161 16.30 -20.22 13.03
C ILE A 161 17.02 -19.05 13.69
N THR A 162 18.30 -19.20 14.01
CA THR A 162 19.11 -18.13 14.60
C THR A 162 20.35 -17.84 13.78
N PHE A 163 20.78 -16.59 13.80
CA PHE A 163 22.06 -16.12 13.27
C PHE A 163 22.57 -14.90 14.05
N ASN A 164 23.85 -14.55 13.89
CA ASN A 164 24.43 -13.41 14.56
C ASN A 164 24.79 -12.32 13.57
N VAL A 165 24.62 -11.06 14.00
CA VAL A 165 24.98 -9.88 13.20
C VAL A 165 25.80 -8.90 14.03
N VAL A 166 26.59 -8.08 13.35
CA VAL A 166 27.11 -6.81 13.87
C VAL A 166 26.17 -5.73 13.35
N PRO A 167 25.25 -5.23 14.18
CA PRO A 167 24.33 -4.18 13.76
C PRO A 167 25.04 -2.83 13.68
N HIS A 168 24.42 -1.86 13.01
CA HIS A 168 24.84 -0.46 13.04
C HIS A 168 23.59 0.42 13.27
N TYR A 169 23.82 1.64 13.72
CA TYR A 169 22.76 2.62 13.88
C TYR A 169 22.19 3.03 12.52
N VAL A 170 20.88 3.08 12.45
CA VAL A 170 20.13 3.56 11.28
C VAL A 170 19.11 4.58 11.76
N GLU A 171 19.18 5.79 11.23
CA GLU A 171 18.12 6.76 11.48
C GLU A 171 16.81 6.28 10.82
N LEU A 172 15.82 6.00 11.65
CA LEU A 172 14.52 5.51 11.17
C LEU A 172 13.72 6.68 10.63
N LYS A 173 13.31 6.55 9.37
CA LYS A 173 12.29 7.39 8.77
C LYS A 173 10.98 6.60 8.68
N ASP A 174 9.89 7.27 9.00
CA ASP A 174 8.57 6.71 8.71
C ASP A 174 8.39 6.56 7.19
N ALA A 175 7.74 5.48 6.78
CA ALA A 175 7.37 5.34 5.38
C ALA A 175 6.34 6.42 5.01
N ASP A 176 6.51 7.02 3.84
CA ASP A 176 5.50 7.91 3.29
C ASP A 176 4.19 7.14 3.05
N PRO A 177 3.03 7.79 3.20
CA PRO A 177 1.75 7.17 2.86
C PRO A 177 1.73 6.65 1.43
N GLU A 178 1.28 5.40 1.25
CA GLU A 178 1.08 4.83 -0.08
C GLU A 178 -0.03 5.58 -0.79
N MET A 179 0.31 6.27 -1.88
CA MET A 179 -0.59 7.14 -2.62
C MET A 179 -1.18 6.46 -3.85
N TRP A 180 -2.46 6.72 -4.10
CA TRP A 180 -3.18 6.39 -5.32
C TRP A 180 -3.78 7.67 -5.89
N TYR A 181 -4.03 7.69 -7.19
CA TYR A 181 -4.36 8.92 -7.92
C TYR A 181 -5.63 8.73 -8.74
N LEU A 182 -6.48 9.74 -8.80
CA LEU A 182 -7.58 9.79 -9.74
C LEU A 182 -7.13 10.39 -11.07
N VAL A 183 -7.58 9.83 -12.17
CA VAL A 183 -7.33 10.35 -13.52
C VAL A 183 -8.51 10.04 -14.43
N GLY A 184 -8.99 11.02 -15.18
CA GLY A 184 -10.16 10.84 -16.06
C GLY A 184 -10.73 12.13 -16.58
N ASN A 185 -11.85 12.04 -17.31
CA ASN A 185 -12.50 13.21 -17.89
C ASN A 185 -13.32 14.04 -16.90
N CYS A 186 -13.44 13.58 -15.66
CA CYS A 186 -14.25 14.18 -14.59
C CYS A 186 -13.42 14.49 -13.32
N VAL A 187 -12.11 14.57 -13.44
CA VAL A 187 -11.19 14.96 -12.37
C VAL A 187 -10.07 15.84 -12.95
N GLY A 188 -9.54 16.73 -12.14
CA GLY A 188 -8.45 17.61 -12.53
C GLY A 188 -8.76 18.48 -13.74
N ASP A 189 -7.90 18.47 -14.75
CA ASP A 189 -8.09 19.18 -16.00
C ASP A 189 -8.94 18.42 -17.05
N GLY A 190 -9.52 17.29 -16.65
CA GLY A 190 -10.34 16.44 -17.52
C GLY A 190 -9.56 15.64 -18.56
N LYS A 191 -8.25 15.55 -18.44
CA LYS A 191 -7.37 14.78 -19.34
C LYS A 191 -6.88 13.52 -18.67
N TRP A 192 -6.49 12.55 -19.49
CA TRP A 192 -5.98 11.25 -19.03
C TRP A 192 -4.45 11.23 -18.85
N GLY A 193 -3.85 12.38 -18.47
CA GLY A 193 -2.43 12.48 -18.19
C GLY A 193 -2.04 11.69 -16.93
N ASN A 194 -1.17 10.68 -17.09
CA ASN A 194 -0.80 9.74 -16.03
C ASN A 194 0.71 9.76 -15.72
N ASP A 195 1.47 10.73 -16.15
CA ASP A 195 2.89 10.83 -15.80
C ASP A 195 3.13 11.59 -14.49
N ALA A 196 4.35 11.52 -13.98
CA ALA A 196 4.72 12.20 -12.72
C ALA A 196 4.57 13.73 -12.81
N ALA A 197 4.70 14.33 -14.00
CA ALA A 197 4.52 15.76 -14.20
C ALA A 197 3.05 16.18 -14.14
N SER A 198 2.12 15.24 -14.38
CA SER A 198 0.68 15.46 -14.31
C SER A 198 0.12 15.46 -12.89
N ILE A 199 0.92 15.12 -11.86
CA ILE A 199 0.48 15.12 -10.45
C ILE A 199 0.06 16.54 -10.04
N GLY A 200 -1.20 16.64 -9.57
CA GLY A 200 -1.85 17.89 -9.20
C GLY A 200 -2.48 18.65 -10.38
N THR A 201 -2.51 18.08 -11.59
CA THR A 201 -3.22 18.62 -12.76
C THR A 201 -4.22 17.63 -13.34
N SER A 202 -3.78 16.64 -14.12
CA SER A 202 -4.61 15.55 -14.63
C SER A 202 -4.66 14.36 -13.67
N LEU A 203 -3.59 14.15 -12.90
CA LEU A 203 -3.41 13.05 -11.97
C LEU A 203 -3.54 13.56 -10.53
N ILE A 204 -4.65 13.27 -9.88
CA ILE A 204 -5.03 13.88 -8.61
C ILE A 204 -4.80 12.89 -7.47
N PRO A 205 -3.87 13.19 -6.52
CA PRO A 205 -3.63 12.31 -5.39
C PRO A 205 -4.84 12.25 -4.46
N MET A 206 -5.12 11.06 -3.94
CA MET A 206 -6.02 10.89 -2.80
C MET A 206 -5.33 11.37 -1.53
N PHE A 207 -6.10 11.66 -0.48
CA PHE A 207 -5.57 12.17 0.77
C PHE A 207 -5.61 11.10 1.86
N VAL A 208 -4.75 11.24 2.85
CA VAL A 208 -4.78 10.43 4.07
C VAL A 208 -6.12 10.64 4.78
N LYS A 209 -6.81 9.56 5.13
CA LYS A 209 -8.10 9.66 5.81
C LYS A 209 -7.93 10.17 7.23
N ALA A 210 -8.78 11.13 7.61
CA ALA A 210 -8.78 11.71 8.95
C ALA A 210 -8.94 10.65 10.05
N GLY A 211 -8.13 10.77 11.10
CA GLY A 211 -8.24 9.93 12.30
C GLY A 211 -7.80 8.49 12.13
N GLU A 212 -7.40 8.07 10.93
CA GLU A 212 -6.83 6.75 10.69
C GLU A 212 -5.31 6.75 10.79
N PHE A 213 -4.77 5.58 11.12
CA PHE A 213 -3.32 5.40 11.28
C PHE A 213 -2.75 4.72 10.06
N TYR A 214 -1.69 5.33 9.56
CA TYR A 214 -0.78 4.68 8.65
C TYR A 214 0.14 3.73 9.37
N ASP A 215 0.39 2.60 8.75
CA ASP A 215 1.50 1.75 9.10
C ASP A 215 2.81 2.50 8.77
N ARG A 216 3.46 3.02 9.79
CA ARG A 216 4.67 3.83 9.66
C ARG A 216 5.88 3.07 9.08
N VAL A 217 5.80 1.75 9.01
CA VAL A 217 6.83 0.91 8.37
C VAL A 217 6.57 0.72 6.89
N THR A 218 5.29 0.53 6.50
CA THR A 218 4.92 0.17 5.13
C THR A 218 4.26 1.28 4.34
N GLY A 219 3.86 2.36 4.99
CA GLY A 219 3.08 3.45 4.39
C GLY A 219 1.62 3.09 4.08
N LYS A 220 1.18 1.87 4.43
CA LYS A 220 -0.17 1.40 4.10
C LYS A 220 -1.19 1.89 5.10
N GLY A 221 -2.37 2.23 4.61
CA GLY A 221 -3.47 2.75 5.41
C GLY A 221 -4.71 3.02 4.57
N THR A 222 -5.56 3.92 5.04
CA THR A 222 -6.74 4.36 4.29
C THR A 222 -6.51 5.75 3.73
N ILE A 223 -6.75 5.90 2.43
CA ILE A 223 -6.76 7.18 1.73
C ILE A 223 -8.17 7.45 1.21
N GLU A 224 -8.52 8.72 1.07
CA GLU A 224 -9.83 9.13 0.56
C GLU A 224 -9.74 10.37 -0.32
N TYR A 225 -10.77 10.55 -1.14
CA TYR A 225 -10.98 11.76 -1.92
C TYR A 225 -12.47 12.08 -1.92
N THR A 226 -12.82 13.32 -1.57
CA THR A 226 -14.20 13.81 -1.65
C THR A 226 -14.26 14.95 -2.65
N GLY A 227 -15.17 14.84 -3.63
CA GLY A 227 -15.33 15.85 -4.67
C GLY A 227 -16.64 15.72 -5.44
N TYR A 228 -16.88 16.68 -6.34
CA TYR A 228 -18.01 16.64 -7.27
C TYR A 228 -17.66 15.81 -8.49
N PHE A 229 -18.59 14.96 -8.92
CA PHE A 229 -18.48 14.18 -10.15
C PHE A 229 -19.74 14.38 -11.01
N PRO A 230 -19.59 14.76 -12.29
CA PRO A 230 -20.70 14.95 -13.20
C PRO A 230 -21.28 13.60 -13.66
N ALA A 231 -22.54 13.58 -14.05
CA ALA A 231 -23.14 12.43 -14.71
C ALA A 231 -22.36 12.09 -16.00
N SER A 232 -22.21 10.81 -16.30
CA SER A 232 -21.41 10.30 -17.44
C SER A 232 -19.90 10.60 -17.35
N GLY A 233 -19.42 11.04 -16.19
CA GLY A 233 -17.99 11.11 -15.90
C GLY A 233 -17.36 9.71 -15.91
N ALA A 234 -16.08 9.63 -16.28
CA ALA A 234 -15.30 8.40 -16.32
C ALA A 234 -13.88 8.64 -15.80
N PHE A 235 -13.38 7.75 -14.95
CA PHE A 235 -12.05 7.84 -14.37
C PHE A 235 -11.48 6.46 -14.01
N LYS A 236 -10.21 6.42 -13.68
CA LYS A 236 -9.48 5.29 -13.10
C LYS A 236 -8.66 5.77 -11.91
N ILE A 237 -8.17 4.82 -11.10
CA ILE A 237 -7.30 5.13 -9.97
C ILE A 237 -6.00 4.31 -10.09
N PRO A 238 -4.97 4.83 -10.78
CA PRO A 238 -3.64 4.21 -10.82
C PRO A 238 -2.88 4.41 -9.51
N HIS A 239 -2.08 3.39 -9.17
CA HIS A 239 -1.12 3.45 -8.07
C HIS A 239 0.19 4.15 -8.49
N THR A 240 0.74 3.76 -9.63
CA THR A 240 2.05 4.24 -10.08
C THR A 240 1.90 5.20 -11.26
N PRO A 241 2.32 6.48 -11.13
CA PRO A 241 2.34 7.40 -12.25
C PRO A 241 3.12 6.84 -13.45
N GLY A 242 2.56 6.99 -14.66
CA GLY A 242 3.15 6.49 -15.90
C GLY A 242 2.87 5.01 -16.20
N LYS A 243 2.16 4.29 -15.32
CA LYS A 243 1.89 2.86 -15.46
C LYS A 243 0.40 2.58 -15.55
N TRP A 244 -0.07 2.17 -16.73
CA TRP A 244 -1.44 1.73 -16.96
C TRP A 244 -1.61 0.20 -16.81
N ASP A 245 -0.52 -0.54 -16.77
CA ASP A 245 -0.46 -1.99 -16.70
C ASP A 245 -0.22 -2.54 -15.30
N GLN A 246 -0.06 -1.66 -14.30
CA GLN A 246 0.24 -2.02 -12.92
C GLN A 246 -0.74 -1.33 -11.95
N ASP A 247 -1.42 -2.13 -11.13
CA ASP A 247 -2.23 -1.64 -10.01
C ASP A 247 -3.11 -0.43 -10.34
N VAL A 248 -4.12 -0.65 -11.18
CA VAL A 248 -5.12 0.37 -11.55
C VAL A 248 -6.50 -0.10 -11.12
N VAL A 249 -7.22 0.69 -10.32
CA VAL A 249 -8.64 0.46 -10.03
C VAL A 249 -9.46 0.86 -11.24
N CYS A 250 -10.26 -0.07 -11.74
CA CYS A 250 -11.08 0.05 -12.93
C CYS A 250 -12.57 -0.17 -12.62
N SER A 251 -13.40 -0.35 -13.65
CA SER A 251 -14.82 -0.63 -13.55
C SER A 251 -15.11 -1.75 -12.54
N GLY A 252 -16.15 -1.56 -11.73
CA GLY A 252 -16.49 -2.46 -10.61
C GLY A 252 -15.52 -2.41 -9.43
N PHE A 253 -14.66 -1.39 -9.36
CA PHE A 253 -13.62 -1.21 -8.32
C PHE A 253 -12.64 -2.38 -8.22
N VAL A 254 -12.39 -3.03 -9.35
CA VAL A 254 -11.41 -4.11 -9.47
C VAL A 254 -10.02 -3.54 -9.70
N ILE A 255 -9.02 -4.03 -8.95
CA ILE A 255 -7.61 -3.68 -9.18
C ILE A 255 -7.05 -4.57 -10.28
N ARG A 256 -6.68 -3.98 -11.40
CA ARG A 256 -6.02 -4.64 -12.53
C ARG A 256 -4.51 -4.65 -12.35
N GLN A 257 -3.91 -5.79 -12.64
CA GLN A 257 -2.45 -5.98 -12.72
C GLN A 257 -2.11 -6.62 -14.07
N GLY A 258 -1.99 -5.79 -15.11
CA GLY A 258 -1.81 -6.27 -16.48
C GLY A 258 -3.10 -6.85 -17.08
N GLY A 259 -3.00 -7.57 -18.21
CA GLY A 259 -4.12 -8.22 -18.88
C GLY A 259 -5.09 -7.26 -19.57
N SER A 260 -6.35 -7.72 -19.78
CA SER A 260 -7.39 -6.91 -20.42
C SER A 260 -7.87 -5.78 -19.50
N ASP A 261 -8.20 -4.64 -20.10
CA ASP A 261 -8.77 -3.49 -19.39
C ASP A 261 -10.28 -3.73 -19.16
N PRO A 262 -10.77 -3.79 -17.90
CA PRO A 262 -12.19 -3.94 -17.61
C PRO A 262 -13.01 -2.66 -17.83
N GLY A 263 -12.36 -1.57 -18.26
CA GLY A 263 -13.00 -0.27 -18.51
C GLY A 263 -12.87 0.72 -17.36
N ASP A 264 -13.49 1.88 -17.54
CA ASP A 264 -13.42 2.99 -16.58
C ASP A 264 -14.48 2.85 -15.49
N ILE A 265 -14.23 3.45 -14.34
CA ILE A 265 -15.25 3.69 -13.32
C ILE A 265 -16.17 4.80 -13.87
N SER A 266 -17.46 4.50 -14.04
CA SER A 266 -18.43 5.41 -14.64
C SER A 266 -19.35 6.01 -13.56
N ILE A 267 -19.70 7.29 -13.72
CA ILE A 267 -20.59 8.03 -12.82
C ILE A 267 -22.01 8.03 -13.39
N ALA A 268 -22.92 7.32 -12.72
CA ALA A 268 -24.31 7.22 -13.17
C ALA A 268 -25.13 8.51 -12.93
N ALA A 269 -24.89 9.20 -11.83
CA ALA A 269 -25.62 10.42 -11.45
C ALA A 269 -24.64 11.48 -10.92
N ALA A 270 -24.86 12.73 -11.32
CA ALA A 270 -24.09 13.84 -10.80
C ALA A 270 -24.25 14.00 -9.28
N GLY A 271 -23.20 14.48 -8.61
CA GLY A 271 -23.22 14.76 -7.18
C GLY A 271 -21.85 14.69 -6.54
N TYR A 272 -21.86 14.82 -5.23
CA TYR A 272 -20.66 14.66 -4.41
C TYR A 272 -20.50 13.19 -4.04
N TYR A 273 -19.25 12.73 -4.09
CA TYR A 273 -18.88 11.36 -3.75
C TYR A 273 -17.62 11.35 -2.90
N THR A 274 -17.54 10.40 -1.99
CA THR A 274 -16.31 10.04 -1.30
C THR A 274 -15.80 8.71 -1.83
N ILE A 275 -14.58 8.69 -2.33
CA ILE A 275 -13.85 7.50 -2.74
C ILE A 275 -12.94 7.14 -1.57
N THR A 276 -13.02 5.90 -1.08
CA THR A 276 -12.19 5.39 0.00
C THR A 276 -11.39 4.19 -0.49
N MET A 277 -10.08 4.24 -0.31
CA MET A 277 -9.15 3.16 -0.65
C MET A 277 -8.40 2.71 0.58
N ASN A 278 -8.49 1.42 0.95
CA ASN A 278 -7.61 0.81 1.93
C ASN A 278 -6.46 0.12 1.20
N THR A 279 -5.24 0.70 1.29
CA THR A 279 -4.08 0.22 0.54
C THR A 279 -3.51 -1.08 1.11
N LYS A 280 -3.83 -1.41 2.38
CA LYS A 280 -3.41 -2.67 3.01
C LYS A 280 -4.26 -3.86 2.54
N SER A 281 -5.59 -3.74 2.59
CA SER A 281 -6.52 -4.76 2.10
C SER A 281 -6.74 -4.69 0.58
N ARG A 282 -6.25 -3.63 -0.08
CA ARG A 282 -6.42 -3.37 -1.52
C ARG A 282 -7.91 -3.34 -1.93
N THR A 283 -8.72 -2.65 -1.14
CA THR A 283 -10.16 -2.46 -1.37
C THR A 283 -10.46 -1.00 -1.66
N CYS A 284 -11.36 -0.74 -2.60
CA CYS A 284 -11.79 0.60 -2.97
C CYS A 284 -13.31 0.65 -3.04
N THR A 285 -13.90 1.74 -2.55
CA THR A 285 -15.33 2.02 -2.62
C THR A 285 -15.56 3.45 -3.07
N MET A 286 -16.77 3.74 -3.56
CA MET A 286 -17.22 5.08 -3.91
C MET A 286 -18.66 5.25 -3.45
N ASP A 287 -18.88 6.17 -2.52
CA ASP A 287 -20.16 6.40 -1.88
C ASP A 287 -20.66 7.82 -2.20
N LYS A 288 -21.91 7.94 -2.66
CA LYS A 288 -22.54 9.23 -2.86
C LYS A 288 -22.85 9.86 -1.49
N VAL A 289 -22.47 11.13 -1.34
CA VAL A 289 -22.67 11.90 -0.10
C VAL A 289 -23.63 13.06 -0.34
N ASP A 290 -24.58 13.25 0.58
CA ASP A 290 -25.55 14.35 0.52
C ASP A 290 -25.01 15.55 1.28
N ILE A 291 -24.18 16.33 0.60
CA ILE A 291 -23.57 17.55 1.14
C ILE A 291 -23.75 18.72 0.19
N THR A 292 -23.69 19.93 0.75
CA THR A 292 -23.67 21.18 -0.01
C THR A 292 -22.45 22.00 0.45
N PRO A 293 -21.27 21.72 -0.10
CA PRO A 293 -20.05 22.42 0.32
C PRO A 293 -20.09 23.90 -0.02
N THR A 294 -19.40 24.69 0.80
CA THR A 294 -19.15 26.11 0.47
C THR A 294 -18.23 26.19 -0.74
N LYS A 295 -18.62 26.95 -1.75
CA LYS A 295 -17.78 27.22 -2.93
C LYS A 295 -16.90 28.42 -2.67
N TYR A 296 -15.61 28.21 -2.58
CA TYR A 296 -14.61 29.27 -2.39
C TYR A 296 -14.13 29.76 -3.76
N ALA A 297 -14.08 31.08 -3.93
CA ALA A 297 -13.56 31.71 -5.16
C ALA A 297 -12.03 31.62 -5.24
N SER A 298 -11.35 31.60 -4.11
CA SER A 298 -9.90 31.52 -3.99
C SER A 298 -9.51 30.93 -2.64
N ILE A 299 -8.41 30.19 -2.63
CA ILE A 299 -7.69 29.79 -1.42
C ILE A 299 -6.27 30.33 -1.50
N THR A 300 -5.76 30.83 -0.39
CA THR A 300 -4.36 31.22 -0.20
C THR A 300 -3.70 30.33 0.85
N LEU A 301 -2.42 30.07 0.68
CA LEU A 301 -1.56 29.52 1.72
C LEU A 301 -0.79 30.69 2.32
N GLU A 302 -0.91 30.93 3.62
CA GLU A 302 -0.33 32.07 4.31
C GLU A 302 0.45 31.66 5.55
N GLY A 303 1.52 32.39 5.87
CA GLY A 303 2.26 32.19 7.11
C GLY A 303 3.74 32.46 7.03
N THR A 304 4.41 32.28 8.16
CA THR A 304 5.84 32.60 8.34
C THR A 304 6.79 31.68 7.59
N ALA A 305 6.30 30.51 7.17
CA ALA A 305 7.10 29.57 6.36
C ALA A 305 7.26 30.01 4.89
N LEU A 306 6.53 31.04 4.45
CA LEU A 306 6.64 31.62 3.10
C LEU A 306 7.41 32.95 3.16
N GLU A 307 8.47 33.10 2.36
CA GLU A 307 9.20 34.39 2.26
C GLU A 307 8.31 35.54 1.82
N SER A 308 7.33 35.27 0.95
CA SER A 308 6.33 36.25 0.51
C SER A 308 5.20 36.49 1.51
N GLY A 309 5.13 35.71 2.59
CA GLY A 309 4.02 35.69 3.54
C GLY A 309 2.75 35.03 3.03
N SER A 310 2.52 34.94 1.72
CA SER A 310 1.34 34.29 1.14
C SER A 310 1.57 33.83 -0.29
N VAL A 311 0.84 32.76 -0.70
CA VAL A 311 0.80 32.26 -2.06
C VAL A 311 -0.65 31.89 -2.42
N SER A 312 -1.15 32.38 -3.55
CA SER A 312 -2.45 31.99 -4.07
C SER A 312 -2.41 30.56 -4.60
N MET A 313 -3.38 29.74 -4.21
CA MET A 313 -3.53 28.40 -4.72
C MET A 313 -4.34 28.39 -6.02
N THR A 314 -4.03 27.47 -6.91
CA THR A 314 -4.71 27.29 -8.18
C THR A 314 -5.78 26.20 -8.03
N PRO A 315 -7.00 26.39 -8.56
CA PRO A 315 -7.99 25.32 -8.62
C PRO A 315 -7.47 24.14 -9.44
N VAL A 316 -7.80 22.93 -9.02
CA VAL A 316 -7.35 21.68 -9.64
C VAL A 316 -8.39 21.18 -10.63
N ASP A 317 -9.67 21.14 -10.22
CA ASP A 317 -10.76 20.65 -11.07
C ASP A 317 -11.19 21.78 -12.02
N THR A 318 -10.76 21.67 -13.28
CA THR A 318 -10.96 22.68 -14.33
C THR A 318 -11.61 22.13 -15.59
N TYR A 319 -12.07 20.87 -15.58
CA TYR A 319 -12.83 20.28 -16.67
C TYR A 319 -14.19 21.00 -16.86
N ALA A 320 -14.82 20.83 -18.01
CA ALA A 320 -16.09 21.52 -18.32
C ALA A 320 -17.21 21.07 -17.35
N GLY A 321 -17.77 22.02 -16.61
CA GLY A 321 -18.79 21.78 -15.59
C GLY A 321 -18.26 21.32 -14.24
N ALA A 322 -16.96 21.45 -14.00
CA ALA A 322 -16.35 21.15 -12.70
C ALA A 322 -16.87 22.05 -11.58
N GLU A 323 -17.04 21.48 -10.41
CA GLU A 323 -17.16 22.19 -9.14
C GLU A 323 -15.86 21.94 -8.37
N ASN A 324 -14.97 22.95 -8.37
CA ASN A 324 -13.66 22.78 -7.76
C ASN A 324 -13.70 22.88 -6.24
N HIS A 325 -13.11 21.88 -5.61
CA HIS A 325 -12.87 21.80 -4.17
C HIS A 325 -11.46 21.35 -3.82
N THR A 326 -10.61 21.20 -4.83
CA THR A 326 -9.22 20.80 -4.66
C THR A 326 -8.30 21.90 -5.18
N TRP A 327 -7.33 22.27 -4.37
CA TRP A 327 -6.45 23.40 -4.61
C TRP A 327 -5.00 22.95 -4.59
N ARG A 328 -4.14 23.62 -5.38
CA ARG A 328 -2.70 23.31 -5.43
C ARG A 328 -1.84 24.57 -5.48
N ALA A 329 -0.63 24.46 -4.93
CA ALA A 329 0.43 25.45 -5.12
C ALA A 329 1.81 24.76 -5.14
N ASN A 330 2.74 25.30 -5.95
CA ASN A 330 4.16 24.95 -5.82
C ASN A 330 4.81 26.02 -4.96
N VAL A 331 5.49 25.62 -3.90
CA VAL A 331 6.09 26.53 -2.92
C VAL A 331 7.51 26.13 -2.57
N THR A 332 8.32 27.10 -2.20
CA THR A 332 9.56 26.91 -1.46
C THR A 332 9.33 27.43 -0.06
N LEU A 333 9.53 26.57 0.94
CA LEU A 333 9.28 26.87 2.34
C LEU A 333 10.58 26.99 3.12
N VAL A 334 10.53 27.80 4.17
CA VAL A 334 11.44 27.78 5.31
C VAL A 334 10.72 27.17 6.52
N GLU A 335 11.41 26.90 7.61
CA GLU A 335 10.75 26.49 8.86
C GLU A 335 9.82 27.62 9.37
N GLY A 336 8.58 27.26 9.72
CA GLY A 336 7.59 28.22 10.18
C GLY A 336 6.18 27.65 10.19
N GLY A 337 5.20 28.52 10.45
CA GLY A 337 3.78 28.16 10.48
C GLY A 337 3.07 28.52 9.18
N LEU A 338 2.04 27.73 8.82
CA LEU A 338 1.18 27.95 7.65
C LEU A 338 -0.30 27.73 7.99
N LYS A 339 -1.17 28.46 7.29
CA LYS A 339 -2.62 28.22 7.24
C LYS A 339 -3.14 28.33 5.82
N PHE A 340 -4.18 27.55 5.50
CA PHE A 340 -5.01 27.81 4.33
C PHE A 340 -6.05 28.86 4.69
N LYS A 341 -6.37 29.77 3.76
CA LYS A 341 -7.32 30.85 3.99
C LYS A 341 -8.22 31.13 2.79
N SER A 342 -9.46 31.51 3.09
CA SER A 342 -10.39 32.10 2.13
C SER A 342 -11.25 33.15 2.85
N GLY A 343 -11.01 34.44 2.56
CA GLY A 343 -11.65 35.51 3.29
C GLY A 343 -11.34 35.43 4.80
N SER A 344 -12.38 35.33 5.61
CA SER A 344 -12.24 35.15 7.07
C SER A 344 -12.11 33.70 7.53
N THR A 345 -12.28 32.74 6.64
CA THR A 345 -12.14 31.32 6.98
C THR A 345 -10.68 30.92 6.91
N GLU A 346 -10.18 30.29 7.97
CA GLU A 346 -8.82 29.76 8.05
C GLU A 346 -8.87 28.29 8.41
N TRP A 347 -7.93 27.50 7.89
CA TRP A 347 -7.74 26.10 8.26
C TRP A 347 -6.29 25.87 8.64
N GLY A 348 -6.08 25.14 9.73
CA GLY A 348 -4.77 24.79 10.23
C GLY A 348 -4.74 23.41 10.85
N SER A 349 -3.53 22.95 11.21
CA SER A 349 -3.28 21.62 11.78
C SER A 349 -1.98 21.64 12.59
N ASP A 350 -1.85 20.74 13.55
CA ASP A 350 -0.61 20.51 14.30
C ASP A 350 0.35 19.54 13.58
N SER A 351 0.01 19.08 12.36
CA SER A 351 0.74 18.03 11.65
C SER A 351 1.34 18.53 10.33
N PHE A 352 2.44 17.91 9.92
CA PHE A 352 3.13 18.08 8.64
C PHE A 352 3.78 16.71 8.27
N PRO A 353 3.84 16.30 7.01
CA PRO A 353 3.44 17.04 5.80
C PRO A 353 1.99 16.80 5.36
N TYR A 354 1.20 16.04 6.09
CA TYR A 354 -0.19 15.74 5.75
C TYR A 354 -1.05 15.59 7.01
N GLU A 355 -2.33 15.87 6.89
CA GLU A 355 -3.39 15.64 7.88
C GLU A 355 -4.69 16.27 7.36
N VAL A 356 -5.65 16.48 8.25
CA VAL A 356 -6.84 17.28 8.03
C VAL A 356 -6.69 18.63 8.77
N ALA A 357 -6.72 19.71 8.02
CA ALA A 357 -6.76 21.05 8.57
C ALA A 357 -8.20 21.40 8.97
N THR A 358 -8.36 22.02 10.13
CA THR A 358 -9.66 22.42 10.69
C THR A 358 -9.71 23.93 10.90
N THR A 359 -10.92 24.47 11.00
CA THR A 359 -11.12 25.92 11.24
C THR A 359 -10.70 26.36 12.65
N THR A 360 -10.44 25.44 13.55
CA THR A 360 -9.92 25.67 14.90
C THR A 360 -8.47 25.19 15.06
N GLY A 361 -7.86 24.67 14.00
CA GLY A 361 -6.49 24.14 14.02
C GLY A 361 -5.44 25.23 14.20
N ASN A 362 -4.32 24.87 14.79
CA ASN A 362 -3.14 25.72 14.90
C ASN A 362 -2.48 25.91 13.53
N GLU A 363 -1.39 26.67 13.47
CA GLU A 363 -0.57 26.74 12.27
C GLU A 363 0.08 25.37 11.97
N ILE A 364 0.09 24.98 10.69
CA ILE A 364 0.78 23.79 10.19
C ILE A 364 2.29 24.02 10.35
N PRO A 365 3.03 23.17 11.11
CA PRO A 365 4.46 23.34 11.36
C PRO A 365 5.29 22.91 10.15
N ALA A 366 5.48 23.80 9.18
CA ALA A 366 6.17 23.51 7.94
C ALA A 366 7.68 23.38 8.11
N LEU A 367 8.27 22.47 7.36
CA LEU A 367 9.72 22.29 7.24
C LEU A 367 10.24 22.93 5.96
N ALA A 368 11.52 23.34 5.98
CA ALA A 368 12.18 23.92 4.81
C ALA A 368 12.24 22.90 3.65
N GLY A 369 11.99 23.36 2.42
CA GLY A 369 12.02 22.51 1.23
C GLY A 369 11.17 23.07 0.09
N LYS A 370 11.15 22.30 -1.02
CA LYS A 370 10.28 22.59 -2.17
C LYS A 370 9.12 21.57 -2.16
N TYR A 371 7.91 22.09 -2.30
CA TYR A 371 6.71 21.24 -2.19
C TYR A 371 5.68 21.56 -3.27
N LEU A 372 4.97 20.53 -3.72
CA LEU A 372 3.64 20.66 -4.27
C LEU A 372 2.65 20.52 -3.12
N VAL A 373 1.92 21.57 -2.79
CA VAL A 373 0.87 21.55 -1.78
C VAL A 373 -0.45 21.24 -2.45
N MET A 374 -1.18 20.28 -1.89
CA MET A 374 -2.56 19.96 -2.27
C MET A 374 -3.46 20.16 -1.06
N PHE A 375 -4.65 20.71 -1.28
CA PHE A 375 -5.65 20.95 -0.24
C PHE A 375 -7.05 20.72 -0.78
N ASN A 376 -7.89 19.98 -0.03
CA ASN A 376 -9.29 19.78 -0.35
C ASN A 376 -10.16 20.54 0.66
N ASP A 377 -10.94 21.50 0.21
CA ASP A 377 -11.71 22.41 1.08
C ASP A 377 -13.02 21.79 1.62
N ILE A 378 -13.45 20.63 1.12
CA ILE A 378 -14.57 19.86 1.67
C ILE A 378 -14.14 19.13 2.94
N SER A 379 -13.08 18.34 2.82
CA SER A 379 -12.59 17.46 3.89
C SER A 379 -11.60 18.16 4.83
N GLY A 380 -10.98 19.26 4.37
CA GLY A 380 -9.84 19.89 5.02
C GLY A 380 -8.52 19.13 4.83
N ALA A 381 -8.54 18.02 4.11
CA ALA A 381 -7.36 17.19 3.90
C ALA A 381 -6.29 17.91 3.08
N PHE A 382 -5.04 17.78 3.50
CA PHE A 382 -3.91 18.38 2.80
C PHE A 382 -2.71 17.45 2.73
N TYR A 383 -1.83 17.70 1.75
CA TYR A 383 -0.55 17.04 1.61
C TYR A 383 0.51 17.97 1.01
N PHE A 384 1.71 18.00 1.58
CA PHE A 384 2.90 18.68 1.08
C PHE A 384 3.82 17.64 0.45
N PHE A 385 3.71 17.44 -0.86
CA PHE A 385 4.57 16.50 -1.60
C PHE A 385 5.95 17.12 -1.84
N SER A 386 7.01 16.51 -1.36
CA SER A 386 8.39 16.90 -1.64
C SER A 386 8.72 16.87 -3.13
N ARG A 387 9.47 17.89 -3.63
CA ARG A 387 9.82 18.08 -5.05
C ARG A 387 11.34 18.17 -5.26
#